data_5ffc72837fe41cc57cc8ce8b315df233
#
_entry.id   5ffc72837fe41cc57cc8ce8b315df233
#
_cell.length_a   1.000
_cell.length_b   1.000
_cell.length_c   1.000
_cell.angle_alpha   90.00
_cell.angle_beta   90.00
_cell.angle_gamma   90.00
#
_symmetry.space_group_name_H-M   'P 1'
#
loop_
_entity.id
_entity.type
_entity.pdbx_description
1 polymer ?
#
loop_
_entity_poly.entity_id
_entity_poly.type
_entity_poly.pdbx_seq_one_letter_code
_entity_poly.pdbx_strand_id
1 'polypeptide(L)'
;MKASPKTIAVLGAGVTGLCATLRLRELGHRVVLLEAGDRVGGAVGTRHENGFLAEWGPNTLLESSSRITALISSLGLDGRRRVANPEMKHRYIVRSGKPVPLPLSPPAFLTSSLFSLKAKLRLLKEPFIAKAPADLEESLA
;
A
#
# COMPACT_ATOMS: atom_id res chain seq x y z
N MET A 1 -8.82 0.18 -35.18
CA MET A 1 -8.95 -1.29 -35.34
C MET A 1 -8.96 -1.95 -33.98
N LYS A 2 -10.04 -2.67 -33.59
CA LYS A 2 -10.01 -3.49 -32.37
C LYS A 2 -9.15 -4.73 -32.67
N ALA A 3 -8.16 -5.00 -31.83
CA ALA A 3 -7.36 -6.22 -31.95
C ALA A 3 -8.26 -7.45 -31.85
N SER A 4 -7.96 -8.52 -32.61
CA SER A 4 -8.72 -9.77 -32.51
C SER A 4 -8.60 -10.36 -31.10
N PRO A 5 -9.69 -10.97 -30.56
CA PRO A 5 -9.67 -11.61 -29.25
C PRO A 5 -8.55 -12.64 -29.13
N LYS A 6 -7.79 -12.57 -28.04
CA LYS A 6 -6.73 -13.54 -27.72
C LYS A 6 -7.08 -14.29 -26.45
N THR A 7 -6.53 -15.47 -26.26
CA THR A 7 -6.52 -16.15 -24.97
C THR A 7 -5.22 -15.79 -24.26
N ILE A 8 -5.33 -15.24 -23.07
CA ILE A 8 -4.21 -14.70 -22.27
C ILE A 8 -4.21 -15.38 -20.92
N ALA A 9 -3.08 -15.92 -20.49
CA ALA A 9 -2.87 -16.41 -19.15
C ALA A 9 -2.26 -15.29 -18.29
N VAL A 10 -2.85 -15.06 -17.12
CA VAL A 10 -2.31 -14.17 -16.07
C VAL A 10 -1.88 -15.02 -14.90
N LEU A 11 -0.64 -14.90 -14.49
CA LEU A 11 -0.06 -15.66 -13.38
C LEU A 11 -0.05 -14.81 -12.11
N GLY A 12 -0.65 -15.35 -11.05
CA GLY A 12 -0.80 -14.71 -9.75
C GLY A 12 -2.09 -13.88 -9.63
N ALA A 13 -2.93 -14.24 -8.65
CA ALA A 13 -4.20 -13.58 -8.35
C ALA A 13 -4.08 -12.58 -7.19
N GLY A 14 -2.96 -11.91 -7.04
CA GLY A 14 -2.83 -10.69 -6.25
C GLY A 14 -3.55 -9.52 -6.90
N VAL A 15 -3.61 -8.36 -6.22
CA VAL A 15 -4.32 -7.17 -6.72
C VAL A 15 -3.91 -6.81 -8.15
N THR A 16 -2.63 -6.87 -8.48
CA THR A 16 -2.12 -6.56 -9.82
C THR A 16 -2.67 -7.52 -10.88
N GLY A 17 -2.63 -8.84 -10.62
CA GLY A 17 -3.13 -9.85 -11.56
C GLY A 17 -4.65 -9.77 -11.72
N LEU A 18 -5.38 -9.50 -10.65
CA LEU A 18 -6.83 -9.28 -10.70
C LEU A 18 -7.20 -8.05 -11.54
N CYS A 19 -6.52 -6.91 -11.33
CA CYS A 19 -6.73 -5.70 -12.13
C CYS A 19 -6.36 -5.91 -13.60
N ALA A 20 -5.26 -6.61 -13.89
CA ALA A 20 -4.86 -6.94 -15.26
C ALA A 20 -5.90 -7.83 -15.93
N THR A 21 -6.40 -8.87 -15.22
CA THR A 21 -7.46 -9.77 -15.70
C THR A 21 -8.73 -8.99 -16.03
N LEU A 22 -9.18 -8.12 -15.13
CA LEU A 22 -10.35 -7.29 -15.37
C LEU A 22 -10.17 -6.45 -16.64
N ARG A 23 -9.05 -5.74 -16.74
CA ARG A 23 -8.78 -4.86 -17.86
C ARG A 23 -8.68 -5.59 -19.20
N LEU A 24 -8.05 -6.75 -19.23
CA LEU A 24 -7.95 -7.58 -20.43
C LEU A 24 -9.32 -8.11 -20.87
N ARG A 25 -10.19 -8.47 -19.94
CA ARG A 25 -11.57 -8.88 -20.25
C ARG A 25 -12.40 -7.72 -20.80
N GLU A 26 -12.26 -6.52 -20.23
CA GLU A 26 -12.90 -5.31 -20.78
C GLU A 26 -12.46 -5.00 -22.21
N LEU A 27 -11.23 -5.33 -22.57
CA LEU A 27 -10.68 -5.22 -23.92
C LEU A 27 -11.17 -6.34 -24.86
N GLY A 28 -11.98 -7.28 -24.39
CA GLY A 28 -12.58 -8.35 -25.18
C GLY A 28 -11.71 -9.60 -25.30
N HIS A 29 -10.66 -9.75 -24.48
CA HIS A 29 -9.84 -10.95 -24.46
C HIS A 29 -10.43 -12.05 -23.57
N ARG A 30 -10.15 -13.30 -23.91
CA ARG A 30 -10.37 -14.44 -23.02
C ARG A 30 -9.19 -14.53 -22.06
N VAL A 31 -9.46 -14.47 -20.75
CA VAL A 31 -8.39 -14.48 -19.74
C VAL A 31 -8.54 -15.70 -18.84
N VAL A 32 -7.42 -16.39 -18.62
CA VAL A 32 -7.26 -17.47 -17.65
C VAL A 32 -6.35 -16.92 -16.55
N LEU A 33 -6.89 -16.77 -15.34
CA LEU A 33 -6.14 -16.34 -14.16
C LEU A 33 -5.70 -17.58 -13.39
N LEU A 34 -4.42 -17.71 -13.15
CA LEU A 34 -3.80 -18.82 -12.45
C LEU A 34 -3.20 -18.32 -11.13
N GLU A 35 -3.52 -19.00 -10.02
CA GLU A 35 -2.99 -18.72 -8.70
C GLU A 35 -2.35 -19.99 -8.14
N ALA A 36 -1.18 -19.86 -7.53
CA ALA A 36 -0.46 -20.99 -6.96
C ALA A 36 -0.96 -21.36 -5.55
N GLY A 37 -1.55 -20.40 -4.85
CA GLY A 37 -2.10 -20.60 -3.51
C GLY A 37 -3.56 -21.05 -3.54
N ASP A 38 -4.11 -21.22 -2.36
CA ASP A 38 -5.49 -21.65 -2.11
C ASP A 38 -6.51 -20.50 -2.13
N ARG A 39 -6.03 -19.24 -2.21
CA ARG A 39 -6.87 -18.05 -2.21
C ARG A 39 -6.35 -16.97 -3.16
N VAL A 40 -7.27 -16.14 -3.62
CA VAL A 40 -6.95 -14.90 -4.35
C VAL A 40 -6.67 -13.74 -3.38
N GLY A 41 -6.08 -12.65 -3.88
CA GLY A 41 -5.82 -11.43 -3.12
C GLY A 41 -4.34 -11.20 -2.80
N GLY A 42 -3.49 -12.25 -2.87
CA GLY A 42 -2.06 -12.14 -2.58
C GLY A 42 -1.80 -11.66 -1.15
N ALA A 43 -1.10 -10.53 -0.99
CA ALA A 43 -0.82 -9.93 0.31
C ALA A 43 -2.06 -9.32 1.00
N VAL A 44 -3.14 -9.04 0.26
CA VAL A 44 -4.39 -8.52 0.84
C VAL A 44 -5.18 -9.70 1.41
N GLY A 45 -5.48 -9.66 2.69
CA GLY A 45 -6.27 -10.69 3.34
C GLY A 45 -6.78 -10.25 4.70
N THR A 46 -7.99 -10.67 5.01
CA THR A 46 -8.68 -10.38 6.27
C THR A 46 -8.93 -11.69 7.00
N ARG A 47 -8.69 -11.73 8.28
CA ARG A 47 -9.01 -12.84 9.17
C ARG A 47 -10.04 -12.42 10.20
N HIS A 48 -11.09 -13.21 10.33
CA HIS A 48 -12.05 -13.09 11.42
C HIS A 48 -11.76 -14.17 12.46
N GLU A 49 -11.41 -13.75 13.67
CA GLU A 49 -11.09 -14.68 14.74
C GLU A 49 -11.54 -14.11 16.09
N ASN A 50 -12.25 -14.90 16.88
CA ASN A 50 -12.72 -14.54 18.22
C ASN A 50 -13.46 -13.18 18.30
N GLY A 51 -14.23 -12.82 17.27
CA GLY A 51 -14.95 -11.54 17.19
C GLY A 51 -14.09 -10.35 16.74
N PHE A 52 -12.81 -10.58 16.46
CA PHE A 52 -11.91 -9.56 15.92
C PHE A 52 -11.74 -9.72 14.41
N LEU A 53 -11.53 -8.59 13.74
CA LEU A 53 -11.16 -8.52 12.33
C LEU A 53 -9.71 -8.05 12.25
N ALA A 54 -8.85 -8.91 11.70
CA ALA A 54 -7.43 -8.63 11.53
C ALA A 54 -7.06 -8.64 10.06
N GLU A 55 -6.38 -7.60 9.62
CA GLU A 55 -5.81 -7.51 8.28
C GLU A 55 -4.38 -8.05 8.27
N TRP A 56 -4.08 -8.90 7.28
CA TRP A 56 -2.76 -9.54 7.17
C TRP A 56 -1.75 -8.72 6.38
N GLY A 57 -2.21 -7.75 5.66
CA GLY A 57 -1.39 -6.96 4.77
C GLY A 57 -1.89 -5.53 4.65
N PRO A 58 -1.91 -4.97 3.44
CA PRO A 58 -2.42 -3.62 3.22
C PRO A 58 -3.88 -3.51 3.64
N ASN A 59 -4.17 -2.60 4.56
CA ASN A 59 -5.51 -2.34 5.08
C ASN A 59 -6.06 -0.98 4.61
N THR A 60 -5.29 -0.24 3.85
CA THR A 60 -5.65 1.11 3.41
C THR A 60 -5.29 1.30 1.95
N LEU A 61 -6.19 1.89 1.20
CA LEU A 61 -5.98 2.27 -0.18
C LEU A 61 -5.88 3.79 -0.27
N LEU A 62 -4.77 4.29 -0.80
CA LEU A 62 -4.61 5.72 -1.09
C LEU A 62 -5.19 6.02 -2.47
N GLU A 63 -6.21 6.87 -2.51
CA GLU A 63 -6.80 7.32 -3.77
C GLU A 63 -5.98 8.43 -4.42
N SER A 64 -4.76 8.10 -4.80
CA SER A 64 -3.83 9.03 -5.43
C SER A 64 -4.09 9.27 -6.92
N SER A 65 -5.06 8.58 -7.50
CA SER A 65 -5.32 8.60 -8.94
C SER A 65 -6.80 8.39 -9.24
N SER A 66 -7.33 9.12 -10.22
CA SER A 66 -8.70 8.92 -10.75
C SER A 66 -8.96 7.51 -11.29
N ARG A 67 -7.91 6.78 -11.67
CA ARG A 67 -8.01 5.38 -12.10
C ARG A 67 -8.48 4.46 -10.97
N ILE A 68 -8.05 4.73 -9.73
CA ILE A 68 -8.46 3.96 -8.55
C ILE A 68 -9.94 4.19 -8.28
N THR A 69 -10.38 5.44 -8.28
CA THR A 69 -11.80 5.79 -8.11
C THR A 69 -12.66 5.15 -9.20
N ALA A 70 -12.25 5.25 -10.47
CA ALA A 70 -12.95 4.64 -11.59
C ALA A 70 -13.06 3.10 -11.45
N LEU A 71 -11.98 2.45 -10.98
CA LEU A 71 -12.00 1.00 -10.72
C LEU A 71 -13.00 0.64 -9.62
N ILE A 72 -13.00 1.36 -8.51
CA ILE A 72 -13.93 1.15 -7.39
C ILE A 72 -15.39 1.27 -7.89
N SER A 73 -15.69 2.32 -8.65
CA SER A 73 -17.01 2.56 -9.21
C SER A 73 -17.41 1.51 -10.23
N SER A 74 -16.50 1.07 -11.12
CA SER A 74 -16.77 0.03 -12.11
C SER A 74 -17.09 -1.33 -11.47
N LEU A 75 -16.60 -1.56 -10.27
CA LEU A 75 -16.86 -2.76 -9.46
C LEU A 75 -18.11 -2.62 -8.57
N GLY A 76 -18.81 -1.47 -8.59
CA GLY A 76 -19.98 -1.22 -7.75
C GLY A 76 -19.66 -1.15 -6.25
N LEU A 77 -18.44 -0.76 -5.89
CA LEU A 77 -17.97 -0.78 -4.50
C LEU A 77 -18.09 0.57 -3.78
N ASP A 78 -18.62 1.62 -4.42
CA ASP A 78 -18.72 2.96 -3.84
C ASP A 78 -19.43 2.95 -2.47
N GLY A 79 -20.54 2.23 -2.35
CA GLY A 79 -21.31 2.11 -1.10
C GLY A 79 -20.61 1.30 0.02
N ARG A 80 -19.59 0.53 -0.32
CA ARG A 80 -18.79 -0.24 0.65
C ARG A 80 -17.54 0.48 1.11
N ARG A 81 -17.22 1.56 0.47
CA ARG A 81 -16.03 2.37 0.77
C ARG A 81 -16.15 2.99 2.16
N ARG A 82 -15.09 2.88 2.93
CA ARG A 82 -14.95 3.51 4.24
C ARG A 82 -13.78 4.47 4.22
N VAL A 83 -14.04 5.71 4.55
CA VAL A 83 -13.00 6.74 4.68
C VAL A 83 -12.43 6.68 6.09
N ALA A 84 -11.12 6.89 6.24
CA ALA A 84 -10.51 6.99 7.55
C ALA A 84 -11.12 8.15 8.34
N ASN A 85 -11.31 7.94 9.65
CA ASN A 85 -11.82 8.99 10.51
C ASN A 85 -10.87 10.22 10.49
N PRO A 86 -11.33 11.39 10.06
CA PRO A 86 -10.50 12.59 9.97
C PRO A 86 -9.96 13.08 11.34
N GLU A 87 -10.57 12.63 12.42
CA GLU A 87 -10.11 12.92 13.79
C GLU A 87 -8.90 12.06 14.19
N MET A 88 -8.65 10.96 13.50
CA MET A 88 -7.50 10.07 13.73
C MET A 88 -6.22 10.67 13.14
N LYS A 89 -5.78 11.79 13.74
CA LYS A 89 -4.60 12.55 13.29
C LYS A 89 -3.28 11.98 13.78
N HIS A 90 -3.31 11.10 14.77
CA HIS A 90 -2.11 10.61 15.42
C HIS A 90 -1.70 9.24 14.89
N ARG A 91 -0.43 9.10 14.57
CA ARG A 91 0.21 7.82 14.28
C ARG A 91 1.16 7.49 15.41
N TYR A 92 1.24 6.22 15.78
CA TYR A 92 2.07 5.76 16.89
C TYR A 92 3.03 4.69 16.39
N ILE A 93 4.23 4.69 16.95
CA ILE A 93 5.21 3.62 16.78
C ILE A 93 5.40 2.97 18.14
N VAL A 94 5.31 1.66 18.21
CA VAL A 94 5.58 0.92 19.44
C VAL A 94 7.09 0.84 19.64
N ARG A 95 7.60 1.43 20.71
CA ARG A 95 9.00 1.38 21.10
C ARG A 95 9.10 0.92 22.54
N SER A 96 9.86 -0.15 22.78
CA SER A 96 10.00 -0.76 24.12
C SER A 96 8.63 -1.07 24.78
N GLY A 97 7.69 -1.61 24.01
CA GLY A 97 6.35 -1.97 24.48
C GLY A 97 5.40 -0.80 24.72
N LYS A 98 5.79 0.43 24.43
CA LYS A 98 4.94 1.63 24.64
C LYS A 98 4.65 2.33 23.31
N PRO A 99 3.40 2.76 23.05
CA PRO A 99 3.08 3.57 21.89
C PRO A 99 3.64 4.98 22.06
N VAL A 100 4.48 5.40 21.13
CA VAL A 100 5.06 6.75 21.08
C VAL A 100 4.51 7.46 19.85
N PRO A 101 3.95 8.67 19.99
CA PRO A 101 3.39 9.39 18.86
C PRO A 101 4.46 9.76 17.83
N LEU A 102 4.14 9.55 16.54
CA LEU A 102 5.00 9.98 15.44
C LEU A 102 4.97 11.51 15.35
N PRO A 103 6.12 12.20 15.40
CA PRO A 103 6.15 13.65 15.27
C PRO A 103 5.80 14.06 13.82
N LEU A 104 4.75 14.86 13.66
CA LEU A 104 4.25 15.35 12.38
C LEU A 104 4.66 16.81 12.09
N SER A 105 5.43 17.43 12.97
CA SER A 105 5.92 18.81 12.83
C SER A 105 7.37 18.93 13.28
N PRO A 106 8.13 19.91 12.77
CA PRO A 106 9.52 20.14 13.17
C PRO A 106 9.70 20.31 14.70
N PRO A 107 8.88 21.09 15.41
CA PRO A 107 9.00 21.18 16.87
C PRO A 107 8.76 19.85 17.58
N ALA A 108 7.73 19.09 17.15
CA ALA A 108 7.44 17.77 17.69
C ALA A 108 8.58 16.77 17.43
N PHE A 109 9.26 16.88 16.28
CA PHE A 109 10.43 16.07 15.98
C PHE A 109 11.58 16.34 16.95
N LEU A 110 11.86 17.60 17.25
CA LEU A 110 12.95 17.98 18.17
C LEU A 110 12.71 17.44 19.59
N THR A 111 11.47 17.46 20.06
CA THR A 111 11.09 16.99 21.40
C THR A 111 10.81 15.49 21.48
N SER A 112 10.60 14.81 20.33
CA SER A 112 10.23 13.39 20.29
C SER A 112 11.30 12.48 20.89
N SER A 113 10.88 11.49 21.66
CA SER A 113 11.73 10.40 22.18
C SER A 113 11.99 9.26 21.16
N LEU A 114 11.34 9.30 19.97
CA LEU A 114 11.53 8.28 18.95
C LEU A 114 12.94 8.29 18.37
N PHE A 115 13.56 9.44 18.29
CA PHE A 115 14.86 9.62 17.66
C PHE A 115 15.92 9.99 18.68
N SER A 116 17.09 9.35 18.61
CA SER A 116 18.24 9.76 19.41
C SER A 116 18.74 11.13 18.96
N LEU A 117 19.47 11.82 19.83
CA LEU A 117 20.06 13.12 19.49
C LEU A 117 20.98 13.02 18.25
N LYS A 118 21.75 11.93 18.15
CA LYS A 118 22.60 11.64 16.99
C LYS A 118 21.80 11.52 15.69
N ALA A 119 20.63 10.85 15.73
CA ALA A 119 19.74 10.71 14.57
C ALA A 119 19.12 12.05 14.17
N LYS A 120 18.71 12.86 15.14
CA LYS A 120 18.20 14.22 14.89
C LYS A 120 19.24 15.12 14.23
N LEU A 121 20.48 15.10 14.72
CA LEU A 121 21.59 15.86 14.14
C LEU A 121 21.95 15.36 12.72
N ARG A 122 21.88 14.04 12.48
CA ARG A 122 22.11 13.49 11.14
C ARG A 122 21.05 13.97 10.16
N LEU A 123 19.77 13.95 10.55
CA LEU A 123 18.69 14.41 9.68
C LEU A 123 18.83 15.90 9.32
N LEU A 124 19.28 16.73 10.25
CA LEU A 124 19.57 18.14 9.98
C LEU A 124 20.72 18.35 8.99
N LYS A 125 21.60 17.37 8.85
CA LYS A 125 22.72 17.39 7.87
C LYS A 125 22.31 16.85 6.49
N GLU A 126 21.17 16.18 6.34
CA GLU A 126 20.73 15.58 5.06
C GLU A 126 20.78 16.55 3.87
N PRO A 127 20.37 17.82 3.98
CA PRO A 127 20.46 18.76 2.85
C PRO A 127 21.89 19.03 2.37
N PHE A 128 22.89 18.73 3.20
CA PHE A 128 24.33 18.96 2.93
C PHE A 128 25.06 17.67 2.56
N ILE A 129 24.38 16.53 2.56
CA ILE A 129 24.98 15.25 2.17
C ILE A 129 24.89 15.12 0.64
N ALA A 130 26.01 14.79 0.01
CA ALA A 130 26.05 14.53 -1.42
C ALA A 130 25.12 13.35 -1.75
N LYS A 131 24.37 13.48 -2.86
CA LYS A 131 23.55 12.37 -3.36
C LYS A 131 24.44 11.19 -3.69
N ALA A 132 23.98 9.99 -3.35
CA ALA A 132 24.63 8.75 -3.78
C ALA A 132 24.73 8.74 -5.32
N PRO A 133 25.81 8.19 -5.90
CA PRO A 133 25.91 7.97 -7.33
C PRO A 133 24.71 7.14 -7.82
N ALA A 134 24.20 7.46 -9.02
CA ALA A 134 22.98 6.85 -9.56
C ALA A 134 23.10 5.34 -9.86
N ASP A 135 24.30 4.82 -9.86
CA ASP A 135 24.69 3.42 -10.09
C ASP A 135 24.84 2.59 -8.79
N LEU A 136 24.68 3.22 -7.63
CA LEU A 136 24.67 2.51 -6.36
C LEU A 136 23.24 1.98 -6.09
N GLU A 137 23.05 0.68 -6.28
CA GLU A 137 21.88 -0.02 -5.76
C GLU A 137 21.99 -0.10 -4.23
N GLU A 138 21.33 0.80 -3.52
CA GLU A 138 21.14 0.66 -2.07
C GLU A 138 20.07 -0.40 -1.80
N SER A 139 20.47 -1.55 -1.27
CA SER A 139 19.54 -2.51 -0.69
C SER A 139 18.93 -1.91 0.56
N LEU A 140 17.60 -1.83 0.60
CA LEU A 140 16.86 -1.60 1.83
C LEU A 140 16.90 -2.90 2.64
N ALA A 141 17.94 -3.08 3.44
CA ALA A 141 18.05 -4.19 4.39
C ALA A 141 17.34 -3.86 5.70
#